data_c1573ee6c12872cf4d0f2c6567a6a312
#
_entry.id   c1573ee6c12872cf4d0f2c6567a6a312
#
_cell.length_a   1.000
_cell.length_b   1.000
_cell.length_c   1.000
_cell.angle_alpha   90.00
_cell.angle_beta   90.00
_cell.angle_gamma   90.00
#
_symmetry.space_group_name_H-M   'P 1'
#
loop_
_entity.id
_entity.type
_entity.pdbx_description
1 polymer ?
#
loop_
_entity_poly.entity_id
_entity_poly.type
_entity_poly.pdbx_seq_one_letter_code
_entity_poly.pdbx_strand_id
1 'polypeptide(L)'
;MRDVCRRMMAALKGVSETSLRNITEKAILFAEELHPSDTAQMDFRYIRGMVTEKGGTTSHVAILARSLEIPALLGMEGILKKVREGEAVILDGKEGRLIFSPDAKTQAAYQEKQQAEKEVKRKLKEMNRLPAATTDGRQVALFANAGSLRDIELAKKHGAEGIGLFRSEFLYMESSRFPTEQEQFEIYKQAAEMLKKPITIRTLDIGGDKNLPYYQFEKEENPFLGWRAIRFCLDMRDVFKTQLKAILRAAAFGDIRIMYPMIVSVEEFRKANTILEECKAELRERKLLFRESISTGIMVETPAAAFIAEELAKEADFFSIGTNDLTQYILAADRGNQKLTKLYSPFHPAVLRAVAKIIAAGHKVGKEVGMCGEFAADARAVPLLLGICLLYTSDAADEL
;
A
#
# COMPACT_ATOMS: atom_id res chain seq x y z
N MET A 1 10.19 -22.47 5.69
CA MET A 1 10.44 -23.92 5.87
C MET A 1 10.62 -24.67 4.54
N ARG A 2 9.74 -24.55 3.55
CA ARG A 2 9.90 -25.23 2.23
C ARG A 2 11.19 -24.87 1.51
N ASP A 3 11.60 -23.61 1.50
CA ASP A 3 12.84 -23.15 0.87
C ASP A 3 14.10 -23.75 1.53
N VAL A 4 14.14 -23.78 2.88
CA VAL A 4 15.24 -24.41 3.62
C VAL A 4 15.32 -25.91 3.32
N CYS A 5 14.19 -26.62 3.29
CA CYS A 5 14.17 -28.05 2.92
C CYS A 5 14.67 -28.29 1.49
N ARG A 6 14.26 -27.43 0.52
CA ARG A 6 14.75 -27.52 -0.86
C ARG A 6 16.26 -27.40 -0.95
N ARG A 7 16.83 -26.37 -0.29
CA ARG A 7 18.28 -26.14 -0.26
C ARG A 7 19.06 -27.28 0.40
N MET A 8 18.54 -27.79 1.52
CA MET A 8 19.13 -28.98 2.16
C MET A 8 19.12 -30.20 1.24
N MET A 9 18.00 -30.44 0.52
CA MET A 9 17.88 -31.54 -0.42
C MET A 9 18.79 -31.38 -1.65
N ALA A 10 18.95 -30.14 -2.16
CA ALA A 10 19.88 -29.86 -3.25
C ALA A 10 21.32 -30.11 -2.84
N ALA A 11 21.73 -29.65 -1.65
CA ALA A 11 23.05 -29.89 -1.07
C ALA A 11 23.31 -31.39 -0.84
N LEU A 12 22.34 -32.14 -0.34
CA LEU A 12 22.46 -33.60 -0.13
C LEU A 12 22.56 -34.37 -1.44
N LYS A 13 21.94 -33.90 -2.54
CA LYS A 13 22.00 -34.50 -3.85
C LYS A 13 23.20 -34.11 -4.70
N GLY A 14 24.06 -33.18 -4.17
CA GLY A 14 25.21 -32.68 -4.91
C GLY A 14 24.85 -31.89 -6.17
N VAL A 15 23.59 -31.41 -6.25
CA VAL A 15 23.13 -30.57 -7.36
C VAL A 15 23.64 -29.15 -7.11
N SER A 16 24.51 -28.67 -7.98
CA SER A 16 24.96 -27.28 -7.99
C SER A 16 23.76 -26.39 -8.31
N GLU A 17 23.27 -25.62 -7.34
CA GLU A 17 22.31 -24.55 -7.62
C GLU A 17 22.97 -23.57 -8.60
N THR A 18 22.35 -23.30 -9.73
CA THR A 18 22.82 -22.30 -10.68
C THR A 18 22.89 -20.97 -9.93
N SER A 19 24.09 -20.48 -9.71
CA SER A 19 24.28 -19.26 -8.90
C SER A 19 23.79 -18.06 -9.69
N LEU A 20 22.65 -17.49 -9.30
CA LEU A 20 22.10 -16.24 -9.84
C LEU A 20 23.03 -15.04 -9.62
N ARG A 21 24.17 -15.24 -8.91
CA ARG A 21 25.24 -14.26 -8.72
C ARG A 21 26.05 -13.99 -10.00
N ASN A 22 26.03 -14.91 -10.97
CA ASN A 22 26.89 -14.86 -12.14
C ASN A 22 26.26 -14.18 -13.35
N ILE A 23 25.12 -13.51 -13.19
CA ILE A 23 24.49 -12.73 -14.25
C ILE A 23 25.30 -11.44 -14.44
N THR A 24 26.07 -11.38 -15.53
CA THR A 24 26.95 -10.22 -15.86
C THR A 24 26.42 -9.39 -17.04
N GLU A 25 25.36 -9.86 -17.71
CA GLU A 25 24.72 -9.19 -18.85
C GLU A 25 23.25 -8.90 -18.58
N LYS A 26 22.72 -7.91 -19.29
CA LYS A 26 21.30 -7.54 -19.18
C LYS A 26 20.39 -8.67 -19.64
N ALA A 27 19.62 -9.26 -18.74
CA ALA A 27 18.80 -10.42 -19.00
C ALA A 27 17.39 -10.33 -18.44
N ILE A 28 16.47 -11.08 -19.04
CA ILE A 28 15.15 -11.40 -18.49
C ILE A 28 15.26 -12.76 -17.80
N LEU A 29 14.86 -12.82 -16.54
CA LEU A 29 14.94 -14.03 -15.74
C LEU A 29 13.68 -14.86 -15.91
N PHE A 30 13.85 -16.14 -16.25
CA PHE A 30 12.78 -17.13 -16.32
C PHE A 30 12.96 -18.16 -15.21
N ALA A 31 11.93 -18.41 -14.42
CA ALA A 31 11.96 -19.39 -13.33
C ALA A 31 10.60 -20.08 -13.15
N GLU A 32 10.60 -21.28 -12.57
CA GLU A 32 9.35 -21.92 -12.14
C GLU A 32 8.73 -21.11 -10.99
N GLU A 33 9.53 -20.79 -9.99
CA GLU A 33 9.19 -19.97 -8.82
C GLU A 33 10.48 -19.33 -8.30
N LEU A 34 10.40 -18.12 -7.80
CA LEU A 34 11.53 -17.43 -7.17
C LEU A 34 11.25 -17.23 -5.67
N HIS A 35 12.15 -17.70 -4.85
CA HIS A 35 12.07 -17.59 -3.40
C HIS A 35 12.90 -16.39 -2.89
N PRO A 36 12.63 -15.88 -1.68
CA PRO A 36 13.40 -14.78 -1.08
C PRO A 36 14.91 -15.04 -1.05
N SER A 37 15.33 -16.29 -0.82
CA SER A 37 16.74 -16.69 -0.84
C SER A 37 17.40 -16.58 -2.21
N ASP A 38 16.63 -16.81 -3.28
CA ASP A 38 17.11 -16.73 -4.66
C ASP A 38 17.33 -15.25 -5.02
N THR A 39 16.36 -14.41 -4.67
CA THR A 39 16.40 -12.97 -4.95
C THR A 39 17.45 -12.22 -4.11
N ALA A 40 17.73 -12.65 -2.87
CA ALA A 40 18.75 -12.04 -2.02
C ALA A 40 20.19 -12.18 -2.58
N GLN A 41 20.41 -13.07 -3.55
CA GLN A 41 21.71 -13.32 -4.16
C GLN A 41 21.90 -12.66 -5.53
N MET A 42 20.84 -12.03 -6.07
CA MET A 42 20.85 -11.44 -7.41
C MET A 42 21.48 -10.06 -7.46
N ASP A 43 22.22 -9.79 -8.54
CA ASP A 43 22.59 -8.43 -8.89
C ASP A 43 21.54 -7.82 -9.83
N PHE A 44 20.63 -7.02 -9.25
CA PHE A 44 19.51 -6.42 -9.99
C PHE A 44 19.93 -5.39 -11.05
N ARG A 45 21.20 -4.97 -11.10
CA ARG A 45 21.71 -4.09 -12.17
C ARG A 45 21.60 -4.72 -13.55
N TYR A 46 21.59 -6.05 -13.60
CA TYR A 46 21.53 -6.82 -14.86
C TYR A 46 20.13 -7.37 -15.15
N ILE A 47 19.23 -7.45 -14.19
CA ILE A 47 17.89 -7.95 -14.39
C ILE A 47 17.01 -6.87 -15.05
N ARG A 48 16.42 -7.21 -16.20
CA ARG A 48 15.56 -6.33 -17.01
C ARG A 48 14.09 -6.73 -17.00
N GLY A 49 13.78 -7.87 -16.44
CA GLY A 49 12.43 -8.38 -16.28
C GLY A 49 12.42 -9.76 -15.66
N MET A 50 11.27 -10.19 -15.16
CA MET A 50 11.08 -11.48 -14.53
C MET A 50 9.84 -12.17 -15.09
N VAL A 51 9.95 -13.48 -15.35
CA VAL A 51 8.85 -14.33 -15.81
C VAL A 51 8.83 -15.58 -14.96
N THR A 52 7.69 -15.90 -14.33
CA THR A 52 7.56 -17.13 -13.53
C THR A 52 6.37 -17.97 -13.93
N GLU A 53 6.50 -19.30 -13.83
CA GLU A 53 5.39 -20.23 -14.06
C GLU A 53 4.37 -20.18 -12.91
N LYS A 54 4.85 -19.99 -11.69
CA LYS A 54 4.05 -19.90 -10.47
C LYS A 54 4.09 -18.51 -9.88
N GLY A 55 3.11 -18.21 -9.04
CA GLY A 55 2.97 -16.94 -8.34
C GLY A 55 1.87 -16.07 -8.92
N GLY A 56 1.43 -15.11 -8.12
CA GLY A 56 0.40 -14.14 -8.47
C GLY A 56 0.84 -12.71 -8.11
N THR A 57 -0.04 -11.75 -8.30
CA THR A 57 0.21 -10.32 -8.10
C THR A 57 0.63 -9.94 -6.68
N THR A 58 0.38 -10.81 -5.70
CA THR A 58 0.76 -10.64 -4.28
C THR A 58 2.01 -11.44 -3.90
N SER A 59 2.65 -12.13 -4.85
CA SER A 59 3.86 -12.92 -4.57
C SER A 59 5.05 -12.02 -4.27
N HIS A 60 6.05 -12.58 -3.57
CA HIS A 60 7.32 -11.89 -3.28
C HIS A 60 7.99 -11.34 -4.56
N VAL A 61 7.90 -12.08 -5.67
CA VAL A 61 8.45 -11.66 -6.97
C VAL A 61 7.71 -10.44 -7.53
N ALA A 62 6.39 -10.40 -7.37
CA ALA A 62 5.60 -9.25 -7.81
C ALA A 62 5.98 -7.97 -7.05
N ILE A 63 6.10 -8.09 -5.72
CA ILE A 63 6.52 -6.99 -4.85
C ILE A 63 7.93 -6.53 -5.23
N LEU A 64 8.85 -7.47 -5.43
CA LEU A 64 10.23 -7.17 -5.81
C LEU A 64 10.32 -6.50 -7.18
N ALA A 65 9.61 -7.00 -8.19
CA ALA A 65 9.61 -6.43 -9.53
C ALA A 65 9.08 -4.99 -9.53
N ARG A 66 8.00 -4.73 -8.79
CA ARG A 66 7.48 -3.36 -8.58
C ARG A 66 8.55 -2.49 -7.92
N SER A 67 9.14 -2.92 -6.82
CA SER A 67 10.15 -2.13 -6.10
C SER A 67 11.41 -1.83 -6.91
N LEU A 68 11.68 -2.62 -7.95
CA LEU A 68 12.79 -2.43 -8.89
C LEU A 68 12.38 -1.72 -10.18
N GLU A 69 11.10 -1.37 -10.33
CA GLU A 69 10.51 -0.79 -11.55
C GLU A 69 10.82 -1.63 -12.82
N ILE A 70 10.83 -2.95 -12.71
CA ILE A 70 11.07 -3.85 -13.86
C ILE A 70 9.81 -4.65 -14.21
N PRO A 71 9.57 -4.91 -15.51
CA PRO A 71 8.41 -5.68 -15.95
C PRO A 71 8.46 -7.11 -15.41
N ALA A 72 7.31 -7.64 -14.99
CA ALA A 72 7.17 -9.05 -14.60
C ALA A 72 5.88 -9.66 -15.15
N LEU A 73 5.98 -10.93 -15.57
CA LEU A 73 4.84 -11.78 -15.90
C LEU A 73 4.86 -13.01 -14.99
N LEU A 74 3.76 -13.22 -14.28
CA LEU A 74 3.64 -14.29 -13.29
C LEU A 74 2.50 -15.24 -13.66
N GLY A 75 2.63 -16.51 -13.25
CA GLY A 75 1.61 -17.50 -13.57
C GLY A 75 1.64 -17.97 -15.05
N MET A 76 2.79 -17.86 -15.71
CA MET A 76 2.98 -18.25 -17.11
C MET A 76 3.27 -19.75 -17.24
N GLU A 77 2.30 -20.59 -16.92
CA GLU A 77 2.46 -22.06 -16.89
C GLU A 77 3.04 -22.61 -18.19
N GLY A 78 4.06 -23.47 -18.10
CA GLY A 78 4.73 -24.11 -19.22
C GLY A 78 5.69 -23.21 -20.02
N ILE A 79 6.00 -21.99 -19.53
CA ILE A 79 6.86 -21.04 -20.24
C ILE A 79 8.31 -21.52 -20.35
N LEU A 80 8.81 -22.23 -19.34
CA LEU A 80 10.18 -22.75 -19.32
C LEU A 80 10.46 -23.76 -20.44
N LYS A 81 9.42 -24.42 -20.96
CA LYS A 81 9.53 -25.33 -22.10
C LYS A 81 9.68 -24.59 -23.44
N LYS A 82 9.35 -23.30 -23.48
CA LYS A 82 9.33 -22.49 -24.70
C LYS A 82 10.54 -21.56 -24.83
N VAL A 83 11.19 -21.23 -23.73
CA VAL A 83 12.35 -20.30 -23.70
C VAL A 83 13.66 -21.11 -23.82
N ARG A 84 14.64 -20.52 -24.52
CA ARG A 84 16.01 -21.05 -24.60
C ARG A 84 16.96 -20.04 -23.95
N GLU A 85 17.99 -20.53 -23.30
CA GLU A 85 19.02 -19.66 -22.72
C GLU A 85 19.73 -18.87 -23.85
N GLY A 86 19.92 -17.56 -23.59
CA GLY A 86 20.51 -16.65 -24.57
C GLY A 86 19.57 -16.19 -25.69
N GLU A 87 18.31 -16.64 -25.71
CA GLU A 87 17.34 -16.21 -26.70
C GLU A 87 16.93 -14.74 -26.51
N ALA A 88 16.83 -14.01 -27.61
CA ALA A 88 16.31 -12.63 -27.58
C ALA A 88 14.80 -12.64 -27.30
N VAL A 89 14.38 -11.89 -26.26
CA VAL A 89 12.99 -11.84 -25.83
C VAL A 89 12.56 -10.41 -25.55
N ILE A 90 11.33 -10.06 -25.93
CA ILE A 90 10.66 -8.83 -25.52
C ILE A 90 9.62 -9.16 -24.46
N LEU A 91 9.71 -8.50 -23.32
CA LEU A 91 8.76 -8.57 -22.21
C LEU A 91 8.01 -7.24 -22.06
N ASP A 92 6.72 -7.25 -22.36
CA ASP A 92 5.81 -6.12 -22.12
C ASP A 92 4.90 -6.44 -20.93
N GLY A 93 5.27 -5.93 -19.77
CA GLY A 93 4.51 -6.15 -18.52
C GLY A 93 3.17 -5.42 -18.49
N LYS A 94 3.01 -4.32 -19.24
CA LYS A 94 1.74 -3.57 -19.30
C LYS A 94 0.68 -4.29 -20.12
N GLU A 95 1.08 -4.83 -21.27
CA GLU A 95 0.17 -5.57 -22.14
C GLU A 95 0.13 -7.07 -21.84
N GLY A 96 0.93 -7.55 -20.87
CA GLY A 96 1.01 -8.97 -20.53
C GLY A 96 1.56 -9.83 -21.70
N ARG A 97 2.48 -9.28 -22.50
CA ARG A 97 2.99 -9.95 -23.72
C ARG A 97 4.45 -10.37 -23.58
N LEU A 98 4.73 -11.54 -24.10
CA LEU A 98 6.07 -12.08 -24.22
C LEU A 98 6.30 -12.50 -25.70
N ILE A 99 7.35 -11.97 -26.33
CA ILE A 99 7.67 -12.25 -27.73
C ILE A 99 9.06 -12.86 -27.80
N PHE A 100 9.14 -14.08 -28.32
CA PHE A 100 10.38 -14.82 -28.51
C PHE A 100 10.96 -14.53 -29.88
N SER A 101 12.28 -14.47 -29.98
CA SER A 101 13.01 -14.28 -31.23
C SER A 101 12.39 -13.19 -32.15
N PRO A 102 12.14 -11.95 -31.60
CA PRO A 102 11.46 -10.91 -32.35
C PRO A 102 12.24 -10.54 -33.60
N ASP A 103 11.54 -10.33 -34.72
CA ASP A 103 12.15 -9.81 -35.96
C ASP A 103 12.59 -8.35 -35.79
N ALA A 104 13.41 -7.86 -36.74
CA ALA A 104 13.97 -6.51 -36.68
C ALA A 104 12.89 -5.41 -36.64
N LYS A 105 11.74 -5.64 -37.31
CA LYS A 105 10.62 -4.68 -37.32
C LYS A 105 9.96 -4.61 -35.94
N THR A 106 9.71 -5.75 -35.32
CA THR A 106 9.14 -5.84 -33.98
C THR A 106 10.09 -5.25 -32.94
N GLN A 107 11.39 -5.54 -33.03
CA GLN A 107 12.40 -4.94 -32.16
C GLN A 107 12.40 -3.41 -32.24
N ALA A 108 12.41 -2.86 -33.47
CA ALA A 108 12.38 -1.40 -33.69
C ALA A 108 11.12 -0.76 -33.08
N ALA A 109 9.93 -1.37 -33.31
CA ALA A 109 8.67 -0.87 -32.75
C ALA A 109 8.67 -0.83 -31.20
N TYR A 110 9.20 -1.87 -30.55
CA TYR A 110 9.30 -1.89 -29.08
C TYR A 110 10.41 -0.98 -28.54
N GLN A 111 11.49 -0.74 -29.28
CA GLN A 111 12.49 0.26 -28.93
C GLN A 111 11.91 1.68 -28.98
N GLU A 112 11.13 2.01 -30.01
CA GLU A 112 10.40 3.28 -30.08
C GLU A 112 9.42 3.45 -28.91
N LYS A 113 8.63 2.41 -28.62
CA LYS A 113 7.72 2.38 -27.46
C LYS A 113 8.46 2.62 -26.15
N GLN A 114 9.60 1.93 -25.94
CA GLN A 114 10.44 2.13 -24.75
C GLN A 114 11.01 3.54 -24.66
N GLN A 115 11.43 4.12 -25.79
CA GLN A 115 11.95 5.48 -25.82
C GLN A 115 10.84 6.51 -25.51
N ALA A 116 9.64 6.32 -26.06
CA ALA A 116 8.50 7.16 -25.78
C ALA A 116 8.12 7.10 -24.28
N GLU A 117 8.12 5.91 -23.69
CA GLU A 117 7.87 5.74 -22.25
C GLU A 117 8.93 6.42 -21.37
N LYS A 118 10.22 6.32 -21.75
CA LYS A 118 11.29 7.03 -21.03
C LYS A 118 11.11 8.55 -21.11
N GLU A 119 10.69 9.06 -22.27
CA GLU A 119 10.45 10.49 -22.44
C GLU A 119 9.23 10.96 -21.61
N VAL A 120 8.17 10.18 -21.58
CA VAL A 120 7.01 10.46 -20.69
C VAL A 120 7.44 10.46 -19.23
N LYS A 121 8.19 9.44 -18.78
CA LYS A 121 8.72 9.40 -17.40
C LYS A 121 9.62 10.60 -17.10
N ARG A 122 10.45 11.05 -18.06
CA ARG A 122 11.28 12.24 -17.88
C ARG A 122 10.44 13.50 -17.69
N LYS A 123 9.43 13.70 -18.54
CA LYS A 123 8.51 14.84 -18.44
C LYS A 123 7.74 14.83 -17.11
N LEU A 124 7.24 13.67 -16.69
CA LEU A 124 6.56 13.53 -15.40
C LEU A 124 7.49 13.91 -14.24
N LYS A 125 8.77 13.48 -14.26
CA LYS A 125 9.74 13.88 -13.23
C LYS A 125 9.98 15.40 -13.18
N GLU A 126 9.94 16.07 -14.31
CA GLU A 126 10.03 17.54 -14.37
C GLU A 126 8.77 18.18 -13.79
N MET A 127 7.58 17.59 -14.05
CA MET A 127 6.30 18.04 -13.51
C MET A 127 6.17 17.83 -11.99
N ASN A 128 6.84 16.83 -11.40
CA ASN A 128 6.82 16.59 -9.95
C ASN A 128 7.31 17.78 -9.11
N ARG A 129 7.93 18.76 -9.73
CA ARG A 129 8.37 20.01 -9.06
C ARG A 129 7.31 21.11 -9.09
N LEU A 130 6.26 20.93 -9.89
CA LEU A 130 5.19 21.90 -10.02
C LEU A 130 4.12 21.62 -8.98
N PRO A 131 3.48 22.66 -8.40
CA PRO A 131 2.34 22.45 -7.54
C PRO A 131 1.20 21.78 -8.34
N ALA A 132 0.56 20.77 -7.77
CA ALA A 132 -0.60 20.19 -8.38
C ALA A 132 -1.79 21.16 -8.22
N ALA A 133 -2.15 21.82 -9.30
CA ALA A 133 -3.24 22.78 -9.32
C ALA A 133 -4.12 22.59 -10.56
N THR A 134 -5.41 22.81 -10.39
CA THR A 134 -6.37 22.85 -11.49
C THR A 134 -6.22 24.17 -12.29
N THR A 135 -6.80 24.22 -13.48
CA THR A 135 -6.73 25.42 -14.34
C THR A 135 -7.46 26.63 -13.75
N ASP A 136 -8.39 26.41 -12.80
CA ASP A 136 -9.06 27.46 -12.03
C ASP A 136 -8.33 27.82 -10.73
N GLY A 137 -7.10 27.31 -10.53
CA GLY A 137 -6.20 27.67 -9.43
C GLY A 137 -6.40 26.92 -8.13
N ARG A 138 -7.24 25.88 -8.08
CA ARG A 138 -7.38 25.03 -6.88
C ARG A 138 -6.14 24.16 -6.74
N GLN A 139 -5.53 24.18 -5.57
CA GLN A 139 -4.44 23.29 -5.22
C GLN A 139 -4.95 21.94 -4.73
N VAL A 140 -4.28 20.88 -5.14
CA VAL A 140 -4.53 19.49 -4.70
C VAL A 140 -3.27 18.99 -4.03
N ALA A 141 -3.36 18.55 -2.79
CA ALA A 141 -2.22 17.97 -2.09
C ALA A 141 -2.03 16.50 -2.53
N LEU A 142 -0.83 16.19 -3.01
CA LEU A 142 -0.44 14.86 -3.46
C LEU A 142 0.39 14.17 -2.39
N PHE A 143 -0.21 13.18 -1.74
CA PHE A 143 0.44 12.39 -0.71
C PHE A 143 0.73 10.99 -1.23
N ALA A 144 1.65 10.28 -0.56
CA ALA A 144 1.93 8.88 -0.88
C ALA A 144 1.31 7.92 0.13
N ASN A 145 1.11 6.67 -0.29
CA ASN A 145 0.90 5.54 0.61
C ASN A 145 2.24 4.85 0.88
N ALA A 146 2.50 4.46 2.11
CA ALA A 146 3.72 3.80 2.52
C ALA A 146 3.44 2.66 3.51
N GLY A 147 4.23 1.60 3.50
CA GLY A 147 4.21 0.51 4.48
C GLY A 147 5.57 0.29 5.14
N SER A 148 6.62 0.98 4.64
CA SER A 148 8.00 0.82 5.11
C SER A 148 8.77 2.14 5.05
N LEU A 149 9.94 2.18 5.70
CA LEU A 149 10.86 3.32 5.60
C LEU A 149 11.40 3.51 4.17
N ARG A 150 11.52 2.42 3.40
CA ARG A 150 11.91 2.48 1.99
C ARG A 150 10.86 3.24 1.15
N ASP A 151 9.58 3.01 1.41
CA ASP A 151 8.50 3.73 0.71
C ASP A 151 8.54 5.21 1.06
N ILE A 152 8.90 5.56 2.31
CA ILE A 152 9.10 6.96 2.72
C ILE A 152 10.25 7.61 1.91
N GLU A 153 11.35 6.89 1.69
CA GLU A 153 12.45 7.39 0.85
C GLU A 153 12.01 7.62 -0.60
N LEU A 154 11.23 6.68 -1.16
CA LEU A 154 10.67 6.79 -2.50
C LEU A 154 9.70 7.96 -2.60
N ALA A 155 8.75 8.09 -1.67
CA ALA A 155 7.82 9.19 -1.59
C ALA A 155 8.55 10.56 -1.57
N LYS A 156 9.58 10.68 -0.73
CA LYS A 156 10.43 11.87 -0.67
C LYS A 156 11.13 12.16 -2.00
N LYS A 157 11.70 11.13 -2.64
CA LYS A 157 12.37 11.23 -3.95
C LYS A 157 11.43 11.70 -5.06
N HIS A 158 10.18 11.26 -5.01
CA HIS A 158 9.14 11.62 -5.98
C HIS A 158 8.40 12.92 -5.66
N GLY A 159 8.76 13.59 -4.56
CA GLY A 159 8.23 14.90 -4.24
C GLY A 159 6.89 14.90 -3.53
N ALA A 160 6.46 13.77 -2.95
CA ALA A 160 5.23 13.69 -2.19
C ALA A 160 5.14 14.78 -1.10
N GLU A 161 3.97 15.37 -0.95
CA GLU A 161 3.71 16.44 0.02
C GLU A 161 3.43 15.92 1.43
N GLY A 162 3.32 14.60 1.59
CA GLY A 162 3.15 13.88 2.85
C GLY A 162 2.88 12.40 2.61
N ILE A 163 2.58 11.69 3.70
CA ILE A 163 2.07 10.32 3.66
C ILE A 163 0.60 10.34 4.10
N GLY A 164 -0.29 10.07 3.15
CA GLY A 164 -1.73 10.02 3.41
C GLY A 164 -2.18 8.72 4.06
N LEU A 165 -1.38 7.66 3.88
CA LEU A 165 -1.60 6.37 4.52
C LEU A 165 -0.27 5.68 4.80
N PHE A 166 0.13 5.63 6.07
CA PHE A 166 1.15 4.69 6.53
C PHE A 166 0.47 3.40 7.00
N ARG A 167 0.70 2.30 6.28
CA ARG A 167 0.14 0.97 6.54
C ARG A 167 0.93 0.28 7.64
N SER A 168 0.51 0.46 8.88
CA SER A 168 1.24 -0.08 10.05
C SER A 168 1.21 -1.60 10.16
N GLU A 169 0.30 -2.29 9.49
CA GLU A 169 0.16 -3.75 9.53
C GLU A 169 1.40 -4.49 9.05
N PHE A 170 2.20 -3.92 8.13
CA PHE A 170 3.44 -4.55 7.66
C PHE A 170 4.45 -4.77 8.80
N LEU A 171 4.52 -3.86 9.77
CA LEU A 171 5.38 -4.03 10.94
C LEU A 171 5.01 -5.27 11.76
N TYR A 172 3.73 -5.59 11.79
CA TYR A 172 3.22 -6.77 12.50
C TYR A 172 3.39 -8.05 11.67
N MET A 173 3.18 -7.98 10.36
CA MET A 173 3.29 -9.15 9.48
C MET A 173 4.75 -9.63 9.31
N GLU A 174 5.72 -8.73 9.38
CA GLU A 174 7.15 -9.04 9.27
C GLU A 174 7.77 -9.48 10.61
N SER A 175 7.06 -9.29 11.72
CA SER A 175 7.50 -9.67 13.05
C SER A 175 7.22 -11.14 13.37
N SER A 176 7.91 -11.68 14.39
CA SER A 176 7.63 -13.00 14.98
C SER A 176 6.76 -12.94 16.24
N ARG A 177 6.37 -11.75 16.69
CA ARG A 177 5.49 -11.44 17.85
C ARG A 177 4.87 -10.07 17.63
N PHE A 178 3.91 -9.69 18.47
CA PHE A 178 3.43 -8.30 18.49
C PHE A 178 4.59 -7.34 18.74
N PRO A 179 4.82 -6.35 17.86
CA PRO A 179 5.88 -5.37 18.01
C PRO A 179 5.70 -4.55 19.29
N THR A 180 6.78 -4.34 20.01
CA THR A 180 6.79 -3.52 21.23
C THR A 180 6.56 -2.04 20.94
N GLU A 181 6.21 -1.26 21.98
CA GLU A 181 6.11 0.20 21.90
C GLU A 181 7.40 0.82 21.34
N GLN A 182 8.56 0.34 21.78
CA GLN A 182 9.85 0.91 21.34
C GLN A 182 10.17 0.60 19.88
N GLU A 183 9.92 -0.62 19.41
CA GLU A 183 10.15 -1.01 18.02
C GLU A 183 9.28 -0.18 17.07
N GLN A 184 8.00 -0.01 17.39
CA GLN A 184 7.08 0.82 16.61
C GLN A 184 7.47 2.31 16.65
N PHE A 185 7.81 2.81 17.84
CA PHE A 185 8.24 4.20 18.03
C PHE A 185 9.44 4.55 17.15
N GLU A 186 10.48 3.69 17.12
CA GLU A 186 11.67 3.96 16.31
C GLU A 186 11.35 4.07 14.82
N ILE A 187 10.47 3.21 14.29
CA ILE A 187 10.09 3.24 12.88
C ILE A 187 9.27 4.50 12.56
N TYR A 188 8.27 4.83 13.38
CA TYR A 188 7.43 6.02 13.16
C TYR A 188 8.23 7.31 13.32
N LYS A 189 9.16 7.37 14.28
CA LYS A 189 10.08 8.49 14.46
C LYS A 189 11.00 8.66 13.26
N GLN A 190 11.64 7.59 12.78
CA GLN A 190 12.50 7.63 11.60
C GLN A 190 11.73 8.10 10.36
N ALA A 191 10.50 7.62 10.17
CA ALA A 191 9.63 8.07 9.08
C ALA A 191 9.39 9.60 9.15
N ALA A 192 9.06 10.12 10.33
CA ALA A 192 8.81 11.54 10.56
C ALA A 192 10.06 12.40 10.32
N GLU A 193 11.21 11.99 10.86
CA GLU A 193 12.49 12.71 10.71
C GLU A 193 13.01 12.68 9.26
N MET A 194 12.76 11.59 8.52
CA MET A 194 13.18 11.42 7.13
C MET A 194 12.34 12.27 6.18
N LEU A 195 11.01 12.24 6.32
CA LEU A 195 10.11 12.94 5.42
C LEU A 195 10.01 14.43 5.73
N LYS A 196 9.90 14.79 7.01
CA LYS A 196 9.68 16.18 7.52
C LYS A 196 8.43 16.85 6.94
N LYS A 197 7.40 16.06 6.70
CA LYS A 197 6.08 16.44 6.16
C LYS A 197 5.02 15.62 6.89
N PRO A 198 3.71 15.94 6.75
CA PRO A 198 2.65 15.22 7.43
C PRO A 198 2.65 13.71 7.13
N ILE A 199 2.44 12.89 8.15
CA ILE A 199 2.30 11.43 8.04
C ILE A 199 1.03 11.00 8.76
N THR A 200 0.11 10.39 8.04
CA THR A 200 -1.09 9.78 8.61
C THR A 200 -0.85 8.31 8.85
N ILE A 201 -0.74 7.91 10.11
CA ILE A 201 -0.57 6.49 10.49
C ILE A 201 -1.95 5.87 10.70
N ARG A 202 -2.26 4.87 9.89
CA ARG A 202 -3.42 4.01 10.11
C ARG A 202 -3.12 3.06 11.26
N THR A 203 -3.99 3.01 12.27
CA THR A 203 -3.88 1.99 13.32
C THR A 203 -4.08 0.60 12.73
N LEU A 204 -3.65 -0.41 13.48
CA LEU A 204 -3.55 -1.78 13.01
C LEU A 204 -4.81 -2.27 12.28
N ASP A 205 -4.63 -2.69 11.03
CA ASP A 205 -5.66 -3.28 10.19
C ASP A 205 -5.25 -4.70 9.79
N ILE A 206 -5.40 -5.63 10.73
CA ILE A 206 -5.22 -7.09 10.57
C ILE A 206 -6.55 -7.80 10.69
N GLY A 207 -6.58 -9.06 10.30
CA GLY A 207 -7.78 -9.86 10.11
C GLY A 207 -8.24 -9.83 8.64
N GLY A 208 -9.31 -10.55 8.32
CA GLY A 208 -9.72 -10.72 6.93
C GLY A 208 -8.72 -11.58 6.15
N ASP A 209 -8.01 -10.95 5.22
CA ASP A 209 -6.97 -11.58 4.38
C ASP A 209 -5.56 -11.47 4.96
N LYS A 210 -5.37 -10.67 6.03
CA LYS A 210 -4.07 -10.37 6.63
C LYS A 210 -3.84 -11.21 7.89
N ASN A 211 -3.06 -12.27 7.75
CA ASN A 211 -2.72 -13.18 8.85
C ASN A 211 -1.37 -12.82 9.46
N LEU A 212 -1.26 -13.01 10.79
CA LEU A 212 0.00 -12.91 11.51
C LEU A 212 0.61 -14.31 11.70
N PRO A 213 1.93 -14.49 11.47
CA PRO A 213 2.54 -15.81 11.59
C PRO A 213 2.58 -16.36 13.03
N TYR A 214 2.41 -15.49 14.02
CA TYR A 214 2.51 -15.78 15.45
C TYR A 214 1.18 -15.63 16.21
N TYR A 215 0.08 -15.24 15.53
CA TYR A 215 -1.24 -15.09 16.11
C TYR A 215 -2.27 -15.80 15.25
N GLN A 216 -2.96 -16.76 15.82
CA GLN A 216 -3.97 -17.53 15.10
C GLN A 216 -5.35 -16.90 15.32
N PHE A 217 -5.90 -16.32 14.26
CA PHE A 217 -7.28 -15.87 14.25
C PHE A 217 -8.23 -17.06 14.20
N GLU A 218 -9.36 -16.95 14.88
CA GLU A 218 -10.44 -17.91 14.71
C GLU A 218 -10.92 -17.90 13.27
N LYS A 219 -11.34 -19.06 12.77
CA LYS A 219 -11.85 -19.17 11.42
C LYS A 219 -13.25 -18.57 11.33
N GLU A 220 -13.39 -17.52 10.57
CA GLU A 220 -14.66 -16.86 10.28
C GLU A 220 -15.20 -17.27 8.91
N GLU A 221 -16.52 -17.28 8.74
CA GLU A 221 -17.14 -17.55 7.44
C GLU A 221 -16.94 -16.39 6.46
N ASN A 222 -16.96 -15.16 6.95
CA ASN A 222 -16.79 -13.93 6.19
C ASN A 222 -15.71 -13.03 6.82
N PRO A 223 -14.41 -13.34 6.68
CA PRO A 223 -13.33 -12.65 7.39
C PRO A 223 -13.27 -11.14 7.14
N PHE A 224 -13.65 -10.69 5.94
CA PHE A 224 -13.72 -9.26 5.63
C PHE A 224 -14.82 -8.52 6.40
N LEU A 225 -15.86 -9.20 6.84
CA LEU A 225 -16.95 -8.66 7.66
C LEU A 225 -16.75 -8.93 9.16
N GLY A 226 -15.70 -9.64 9.53
CA GLY A 226 -15.47 -10.20 10.83
C GLY A 226 -14.67 -9.30 11.79
N TRP A 227 -13.94 -9.96 12.68
CA TRP A 227 -13.14 -9.36 13.74
C TRP A 227 -11.78 -8.88 13.22
N ARG A 228 -11.78 -7.66 12.69
CA ARG A 228 -10.61 -7.02 12.08
C ARG A 228 -10.50 -5.54 12.47
N ALA A 229 -9.34 -4.97 12.23
CA ALA A 229 -9.05 -3.55 12.32
C ALA A 229 -9.44 -2.94 13.66
N ILE A 230 -10.28 -1.89 13.71
CA ILE A 230 -10.66 -1.24 14.97
C ILE A 230 -11.39 -2.18 15.91
N ARG A 231 -12.15 -3.17 15.41
CA ARG A 231 -12.84 -4.17 16.23
C ARG A 231 -11.83 -4.99 17.03
N PHE A 232 -10.78 -5.49 16.33
CA PHE A 232 -9.65 -6.17 16.99
C PHE A 232 -8.95 -5.24 17.98
N CYS A 233 -8.69 -4.00 17.62
CA CYS A 233 -7.97 -3.04 18.46
C CYS A 233 -8.74 -2.71 19.76
N LEU A 234 -10.07 -2.56 19.69
CA LEU A 234 -10.89 -2.26 20.86
C LEU A 234 -10.96 -3.42 21.85
N ASP A 235 -10.90 -4.67 21.37
CA ASP A 235 -10.88 -5.87 22.19
C ASP A 235 -9.47 -6.19 22.71
N MET A 236 -8.45 -6.09 21.84
CA MET A 236 -7.04 -6.32 22.18
C MET A 236 -6.38 -5.01 22.67
N ARG A 237 -6.93 -4.44 23.75
CA ARG A 237 -6.55 -3.10 24.25
C ARG A 237 -5.05 -2.91 24.48
N ASP A 238 -4.34 -3.94 24.96
CA ASP A 238 -2.91 -3.86 25.24
C ASP A 238 -2.09 -3.68 23.95
N VAL A 239 -2.46 -4.39 22.87
CA VAL A 239 -1.85 -4.23 21.54
C VAL A 239 -2.14 -2.84 21.01
N PHE A 240 -3.39 -2.38 21.12
CA PHE A 240 -3.79 -1.06 20.66
C PHE A 240 -3.11 0.07 21.43
N LYS A 241 -3.08 0.00 22.77
CA LYS A 241 -2.36 0.96 23.63
C LYS A 241 -0.86 1.01 23.31
N THR A 242 -0.25 -0.15 23.05
CA THR A 242 1.16 -0.23 22.64
C THR A 242 1.41 0.57 21.38
N GLN A 243 0.55 0.42 20.37
CA GLN A 243 0.66 1.18 19.12
C GLN A 243 0.39 2.67 19.33
N LEU A 244 -0.68 3.04 20.02
CA LEU A 244 -1.03 4.45 20.27
C LEU A 244 0.07 5.19 21.02
N LYS A 245 0.68 4.57 22.05
CA LYS A 245 1.82 5.15 22.78
C LYS A 245 3.03 5.35 21.87
N ALA A 246 3.34 4.40 21.01
CA ALA A 246 4.42 4.54 20.03
C ALA A 246 4.18 5.72 19.07
N ILE A 247 2.94 5.86 18.56
CA ILE A 247 2.57 6.96 17.66
C ILE A 247 2.64 8.31 18.38
N LEU A 248 2.08 8.42 19.59
CA LEU A 248 2.13 9.63 20.42
C LEU A 248 3.56 10.11 20.69
N ARG A 249 4.46 9.17 21.03
CA ARG A 249 5.89 9.44 21.25
C ARG A 249 6.57 9.91 19.96
N ALA A 250 6.32 9.23 18.86
CA ALA A 250 6.90 9.58 17.56
C ALA A 250 6.40 10.95 17.05
N ALA A 251 5.17 11.31 17.35
CA ALA A 251 4.59 12.61 16.99
C ALA A 251 5.29 13.82 17.63
N ALA A 252 6.10 13.62 18.66
CA ALA A 252 6.97 14.67 19.19
C ALA A 252 8.13 15.06 18.25
N PHE A 253 8.42 14.22 17.23
CA PHE A 253 9.53 14.39 16.28
C PHE A 253 9.07 14.81 14.87
N GLY A 254 7.77 14.96 14.63
CA GLY A 254 7.23 15.41 13.36
C GLY A 254 5.71 15.49 13.33
N ASP A 255 5.16 15.88 12.18
CA ASP A 255 3.72 16.01 12.02
C ASP A 255 3.09 14.63 11.72
N ILE A 256 2.67 13.95 12.79
CA ILE A 256 2.01 12.65 12.72
C ILE A 256 0.54 12.81 13.10
N ARG A 257 -0.35 12.16 12.34
CA ARG A 257 -1.79 12.06 12.56
C ARG A 257 -2.19 10.59 12.74
N ILE A 258 -3.23 10.31 13.51
CA ILE A 258 -3.78 8.97 13.71
C ILE A 258 -5.03 8.80 12.85
N MET A 259 -5.16 7.66 12.18
CA MET A 259 -6.33 7.30 11.40
C MET A 259 -6.87 5.93 11.83
N TYR A 260 -8.14 5.87 12.23
CA TYR A 260 -8.79 4.62 12.63
C TYR A 260 -9.53 3.98 11.44
N PRO A 261 -9.19 2.73 11.08
CA PRO A 261 -9.85 1.99 10.00
C PRO A 261 -11.17 1.36 10.45
N MET A 262 -12.05 1.01 9.51
CA MET A 262 -13.25 0.19 9.70
C MET A 262 -14.27 0.72 10.72
N ILE A 263 -14.28 2.02 10.98
CA ILE A 263 -15.27 2.65 11.86
C ILE A 263 -16.68 2.50 11.26
N VAL A 264 -17.66 2.17 12.10
CA VAL A 264 -19.07 2.04 11.72
C VAL A 264 -20.00 2.92 12.57
N SER A 265 -19.52 3.49 13.69
CA SER A 265 -20.30 4.37 14.54
C SER A 265 -19.47 5.45 15.23
N VAL A 266 -20.15 6.50 15.73
CA VAL A 266 -19.54 7.55 16.54
C VAL A 266 -18.99 7.00 17.85
N GLU A 267 -19.69 6.01 18.43
CA GLU A 267 -19.31 5.35 19.67
C GLU A 267 -17.98 4.61 19.55
N GLU A 268 -17.73 3.93 18.42
CA GLU A 268 -16.44 3.28 18.18
C GLU A 268 -15.31 4.30 18.13
N PHE A 269 -15.52 5.41 17.41
CA PHE A 269 -14.53 6.50 17.33
C PHE A 269 -14.24 7.10 18.71
N ARG A 270 -15.29 7.37 19.50
CA ARG A 270 -15.14 7.87 20.88
C ARG A 270 -14.42 6.87 21.79
N LYS A 271 -14.71 5.56 21.68
CA LYS A 271 -13.99 4.53 22.43
C LYS A 271 -12.49 4.50 22.09
N ALA A 272 -12.14 4.61 20.79
CA ALA A 272 -10.75 4.67 20.37
C ALA A 272 -10.03 5.91 20.95
N ASN A 273 -10.67 7.07 20.92
CA ASN A 273 -10.13 8.29 21.52
C ASN A 273 -10.05 8.23 23.05
N THR A 274 -10.97 7.54 23.73
CA THR A 274 -10.87 7.29 25.19
C THR A 274 -9.59 6.51 25.50
N ILE A 275 -9.30 5.45 24.75
CA ILE A 275 -8.06 4.68 24.91
C ILE A 275 -6.82 5.53 24.60
N LEU A 276 -6.91 6.45 23.62
CA LEU A 276 -5.84 7.40 23.32
C LEU A 276 -5.55 8.32 24.51
N GLU A 277 -6.57 8.85 25.17
CA GLU A 277 -6.41 9.68 26.37
C GLU A 277 -5.82 8.89 27.55
N GLU A 278 -6.20 7.63 27.75
CA GLU A 278 -5.56 6.74 28.72
C GLU A 278 -4.05 6.58 28.40
N CYS A 279 -3.69 6.40 27.13
CA CYS A 279 -2.28 6.32 26.71
C CYS A 279 -1.50 7.58 27.02
N LYS A 280 -2.10 8.78 26.79
CA LYS A 280 -1.49 10.06 27.16
C LYS A 280 -1.26 10.16 28.67
N ALA A 281 -2.24 9.73 29.49
CA ALA A 281 -2.08 9.71 30.95
C ALA A 281 -0.92 8.80 31.38
N GLU A 282 -0.84 7.57 30.84
CA GLU A 282 0.26 6.65 31.12
C GLU A 282 1.63 7.20 30.71
N LEU A 283 1.72 7.91 29.56
CA LEU A 283 2.97 8.53 29.10
C LEU A 283 3.40 9.70 29.98
N ARG A 284 2.43 10.50 30.49
CA ARG A 284 2.72 11.59 31.46
C ARG A 284 3.25 11.02 32.76
N GLU A 285 2.62 9.97 33.29
CA GLU A 285 3.07 9.29 34.52
C GLU A 285 4.50 8.72 34.36
N ARG A 286 4.79 8.11 33.21
CA ARG A 286 6.13 7.61 32.84
C ARG A 286 7.13 8.74 32.50
N LYS A 287 6.71 10.02 32.48
CA LYS A 287 7.52 11.19 32.12
C LYS A 287 8.22 11.05 30.74
N LEU A 288 7.56 10.41 29.81
CA LEU A 288 8.07 10.23 28.45
C LEU A 288 7.65 11.39 27.56
N LEU A 289 8.53 11.79 26.64
CA LEU A 289 8.23 12.80 25.63
C LEU A 289 7.19 12.26 24.64
N PHE A 290 6.11 13.02 24.43
CA PHE A 290 5.07 12.72 23.44
C PHE A 290 4.32 13.99 23.02
N ARG A 291 3.51 13.92 21.99
CA ARG A 291 2.68 15.05 21.52
C ARG A 291 1.29 14.99 22.16
N GLU A 292 0.96 16.00 22.96
CA GLU A 292 -0.35 16.11 23.64
C GLU A 292 -1.51 16.29 22.66
N SER A 293 -1.36 17.23 21.72
CA SER A 293 -2.39 17.50 20.71
C SER A 293 -2.03 16.78 19.41
N ILE A 294 -2.68 15.67 19.15
CA ILE A 294 -2.53 14.88 17.91
C ILE A 294 -3.89 14.79 17.20
N SER A 295 -3.90 15.00 15.89
CA SER A 295 -5.11 14.90 15.08
C SER A 295 -5.53 13.44 14.94
N THR A 296 -6.83 13.18 15.14
CA THR A 296 -7.44 11.85 14.95
C THR A 296 -8.49 11.88 13.86
N GLY A 297 -8.36 10.99 12.89
CA GLY A 297 -9.26 10.89 11.76
C GLY A 297 -9.80 9.49 11.55
N ILE A 298 -10.67 9.37 10.57
CA ILE A 298 -11.38 8.13 10.24
C ILE A 298 -11.07 7.75 8.79
N MET A 299 -10.72 6.48 8.57
CA MET A 299 -10.81 5.90 7.25
C MET A 299 -12.29 5.55 6.99
N VAL A 300 -12.91 6.35 6.12
CA VAL A 300 -14.32 6.13 5.74
C VAL A 300 -14.35 5.11 4.62
N GLU A 301 -14.58 3.86 4.99
CA GLU A 301 -14.49 2.71 4.09
C GLU A 301 -15.62 1.70 4.29
N THR A 302 -16.55 1.99 5.22
CA THR A 302 -17.76 1.21 5.43
C THR A 302 -18.99 1.99 4.97
N PRO A 303 -20.03 1.33 4.41
CA PRO A 303 -21.29 2.00 4.10
C PRO A 303 -21.92 2.69 5.31
N ALA A 304 -21.82 2.09 6.50
CA ALA A 304 -22.32 2.69 7.73
C ALA A 304 -21.69 4.06 7.99
N ALA A 305 -20.33 4.17 7.96
CA ALA A 305 -19.65 5.43 8.14
C ALA A 305 -20.00 6.45 7.04
N ALA A 306 -20.17 6.00 5.79
CA ALA A 306 -20.60 6.88 4.70
C ALA A 306 -22.01 7.45 4.91
N PHE A 307 -22.93 6.66 5.49
CA PHE A 307 -24.30 7.10 5.79
C PHE A 307 -24.34 8.13 6.93
N ILE A 308 -23.52 7.95 7.97
CA ILE A 308 -23.43 8.84 9.14
C ILE A 308 -22.22 9.79 9.08
N ALA A 309 -21.74 10.12 7.89
CA ALA A 309 -20.53 10.93 7.72
C ALA A 309 -20.67 12.34 8.32
N GLU A 310 -21.88 12.93 8.35
CA GLU A 310 -22.11 14.24 8.96
C GLU A 310 -21.95 14.20 10.49
N GLU A 311 -22.35 13.11 11.13
CA GLU A 311 -22.19 12.89 12.58
C GLU A 311 -20.73 12.67 12.91
N LEU A 312 -20.04 11.81 12.14
CA LEU A 312 -18.63 11.52 12.32
C LEU A 312 -17.73 12.75 12.06
N ALA A 313 -18.09 13.61 11.10
CA ALA A 313 -17.33 14.82 10.79
C ALA A 313 -17.31 15.85 11.93
N LYS A 314 -18.28 15.81 12.84
CA LYS A 314 -18.30 16.67 14.03
C LYS A 314 -17.27 16.24 15.07
N GLU A 315 -16.89 14.99 15.09
CA GLU A 315 -16.01 14.36 16.09
C GLU A 315 -14.57 14.21 15.56
N ALA A 316 -14.40 13.84 14.29
CA ALA A 316 -13.10 13.60 13.69
C ALA A 316 -12.45 14.90 13.22
N ASP A 317 -11.10 14.91 13.20
CA ASP A 317 -10.33 16.05 12.68
C ASP A 317 -10.22 16.02 11.15
N PHE A 318 -10.24 14.83 10.55
CA PHE A 318 -10.17 14.64 9.10
C PHE A 318 -10.78 13.30 8.70
N PHE A 319 -11.07 13.17 7.39
CA PHE A 319 -11.45 11.91 6.76
C PHE A 319 -10.44 11.49 5.71
N SER A 320 -10.27 10.18 5.55
CA SER A 320 -9.60 9.58 4.40
C SER A 320 -10.51 8.48 3.83
N ILE A 321 -10.82 8.56 2.54
CA ILE A 321 -11.75 7.62 1.91
C ILE A 321 -10.98 6.37 1.47
N GLY A 322 -11.29 5.22 2.08
CA GLY A 322 -10.75 3.91 1.74
C GLY A 322 -11.56 3.25 0.62
N THR A 323 -11.34 3.66 -0.63
CA THR A 323 -12.20 3.24 -1.76
C THR A 323 -12.19 1.74 -2.02
N ASN A 324 -11.13 1.02 -1.67
CA ASN A 324 -11.04 -0.43 -1.90
C ASN A 324 -12.11 -1.18 -1.09
N ASP A 325 -12.12 -0.98 0.23
CA ASP A 325 -13.09 -1.62 1.12
C ASP A 325 -14.49 -1.00 0.94
N LEU A 326 -14.59 0.32 0.74
CA LEU A 326 -15.87 0.98 0.47
C LEU A 326 -16.57 0.41 -0.77
N THR A 327 -15.82 0.17 -1.86
CA THR A 327 -16.36 -0.44 -3.08
C THR A 327 -16.81 -1.87 -2.82
N GLN A 328 -15.99 -2.66 -2.13
CA GLN A 328 -16.29 -4.04 -1.77
C GLN A 328 -17.61 -4.15 -0.99
N TYR A 329 -17.78 -3.31 0.03
CA TYR A 329 -18.94 -3.37 0.91
C TYR A 329 -20.20 -2.75 0.28
N ILE A 330 -20.09 -1.68 -0.50
CA ILE A 330 -21.23 -1.11 -1.20
C ILE A 330 -21.79 -2.07 -2.26
N LEU A 331 -20.89 -2.74 -3.00
CA LEU A 331 -21.28 -3.63 -4.08
C LEU A 331 -21.47 -5.09 -3.64
N ALA A 332 -21.20 -5.40 -2.36
CA ALA A 332 -21.19 -6.76 -1.82
C ALA A 332 -20.36 -7.72 -2.69
N ALA A 333 -19.21 -7.24 -3.21
CA ALA A 333 -18.36 -7.94 -4.15
C ALA A 333 -16.95 -8.06 -3.58
N ASP A 334 -16.50 -9.28 -3.32
CA ASP A 334 -15.14 -9.57 -2.86
C ASP A 334 -14.13 -9.22 -3.96
N ARG A 335 -13.24 -8.26 -3.66
CA ARG A 335 -12.17 -7.82 -4.58
C ARG A 335 -11.16 -8.91 -4.92
N GLY A 336 -11.00 -9.92 -4.04
CA GLY A 336 -10.13 -11.08 -4.26
C GLY A 336 -10.73 -12.13 -5.18
N ASN A 337 -12.02 -12.07 -5.47
CA ASN A 337 -12.71 -13.03 -6.30
C ASN A 337 -12.63 -12.66 -7.80
N GLN A 338 -11.80 -13.36 -8.55
CA GLN A 338 -11.60 -13.11 -9.98
C GLN A 338 -12.89 -13.17 -10.83
N LYS A 339 -13.90 -13.94 -10.39
CA LYS A 339 -15.20 -14.02 -11.09
C LYS A 339 -16.04 -12.74 -10.93
N LEU A 340 -15.77 -11.94 -9.90
CA LEU A 340 -16.48 -10.70 -9.58
C LEU A 340 -15.76 -9.44 -10.10
N THR A 341 -14.63 -9.56 -10.78
CA THR A 341 -13.82 -8.41 -11.24
C THR A 341 -14.64 -7.40 -12.06
N LYS A 342 -15.60 -7.88 -12.87
CA LYS A 342 -16.48 -6.99 -13.65
C LYS A 342 -17.53 -6.26 -12.80
N LEU A 343 -17.91 -6.82 -11.65
CA LEU A 343 -18.85 -6.22 -10.71
C LEU A 343 -18.16 -5.23 -9.79
N TYR A 344 -16.95 -5.56 -9.35
CA TYR A 344 -16.14 -4.70 -8.50
C TYR A 344 -15.60 -3.52 -9.31
N SER A 345 -16.23 -2.37 -9.20
CA SER A 345 -15.82 -1.14 -9.89
C SER A 345 -15.99 0.08 -9.01
N PRO A 346 -14.92 0.83 -8.71
CA PRO A 346 -15.03 2.09 -7.98
C PRO A 346 -15.75 3.19 -8.80
N PHE A 347 -15.90 3.01 -10.12
CA PHE A 347 -16.68 3.90 -10.98
C PHE A 347 -18.20 3.65 -10.88
N HIS A 348 -18.63 2.65 -10.11
CA HIS A 348 -20.06 2.37 -9.97
C HIS A 348 -20.80 3.57 -9.35
N PRO A 349 -21.98 3.99 -9.88
CA PRO A 349 -22.68 5.18 -9.39
C PRO A 349 -22.97 5.19 -7.89
N ALA A 350 -23.21 4.02 -7.27
CA ALA A 350 -23.41 3.92 -5.82
C ALA A 350 -22.16 4.31 -5.04
N VAL A 351 -20.96 3.87 -5.50
CA VAL A 351 -19.68 4.20 -4.89
C VAL A 351 -19.38 5.69 -5.05
N LEU A 352 -19.53 6.24 -6.27
CA LEU A 352 -19.31 7.66 -6.53
C LEU A 352 -20.23 8.56 -5.71
N ARG A 353 -21.51 8.18 -5.53
CA ARG A 353 -22.45 8.91 -4.66
C ARG A 353 -22.04 8.86 -3.19
N ALA A 354 -21.55 7.72 -2.71
CA ALA A 354 -21.04 7.61 -1.35
C ALA A 354 -19.81 8.50 -1.14
N VAL A 355 -18.85 8.46 -2.08
CA VAL A 355 -17.66 9.33 -2.05
C VAL A 355 -18.07 10.80 -2.03
N ALA A 356 -18.95 11.25 -2.91
CA ALA A 356 -19.43 12.63 -2.95
C ALA A 356 -20.11 13.03 -1.63
N LYS A 357 -20.92 12.15 -1.03
CA LYS A 357 -21.57 12.39 0.25
C LYS A 357 -20.56 12.57 1.39
N ILE A 358 -19.53 11.72 1.44
CA ILE A 358 -18.47 11.81 2.47
C ILE A 358 -17.72 13.13 2.34
N ILE A 359 -17.36 13.53 1.12
CA ILE A 359 -16.65 14.80 0.87
C ILE A 359 -17.52 15.99 1.30
N ALA A 360 -18.79 16.00 0.90
CA ALA A 360 -19.72 17.06 1.28
C ALA A 360 -19.91 17.16 2.81
N ALA A 361 -20.00 16.02 3.50
CA ALA A 361 -20.14 15.97 4.95
C ALA A 361 -18.93 16.57 5.69
N GLY A 362 -17.70 16.24 5.27
CA GLY A 362 -16.50 16.82 5.83
C GLY A 362 -16.38 18.31 5.57
N HIS A 363 -16.59 18.73 4.32
CA HIS A 363 -16.49 20.14 3.93
C HIS A 363 -17.54 21.03 4.61
N LYS A 364 -18.73 20.51 4.88
CA LYS A 364 -19.81 21.25 5.59
C LYS A 364 -19.36 21.74 6.96
N VAL A 365 -18.43 21.07 7.61
CA VAL A 365 -17.89 21.44 8.93
C VAL A 365 -16.40 21.85 8.87
N GLY A 366 -15.89 22.15 7.68
CA GLY A 366 -14.53 22.63 7.45
C GLY A 366 -13.44 21.59 7.71
N LYS A 367 -13.76 20.29 7.58
CA LYS A 367 -12.78 19.21 7.77
C LYS A 367 -12.11 18.81 6.45
N GLU A 368 -10.84 18.47 6.55
CA GLU A 368 -10.06 17.91 5.46
C GLU A 368 -10.59 16.52 5.08
N VAL A 369 -10.79 16.28 3.79
CA VAL A 369 -11.20 14.97 3.26
C VAL A 369 -10.22 14.55 2.19
N GLY A 370 -9.52 13.45 2.44
CA GLY A 370 -8.59 12.82 1.51
C GLY A 370 -9.10 11.48 0.98
N MET A 371 -8.34 10.90 0.08
CA MET A 371 -8.57 9.55 -0.46
C MET A 371 -7.24 8.79 -0.51
N CYS A 372 -7.23 7.57 0.00
CA CYS A 372 -6.03 6.71 0.06
C CYS A 372 -6.21 5.35 -0.63
N GLY A 373 -7.37 5.10 -1.24
CA GLY A 373 -7.60 3.89 -2.05
C GLY A 373 -7.01 4.03 -3.45
N GLU A 374 -6.79 2.90 -4.12
CA GLU A 374 -6.23 2.82 -5.48
C GLU A 374 -6.99 3.65 -6.53
N PHE A 375 -8.25 3.94 -6.27
CA PHE A 375 -9.07 4.81 -7.14
C PHE A 375 -8.50 6.23 -7.26
N ALA A 376 -7.78 6.70 -6.25
CA ALA A 376 -7.15 8.03 -6.27
C ALA A 376 -6.06 8.16 -7.34
N ALA A 377 -5.40 7.05 -7.68
CA ALA A 377 -4.33 6.95 -8.68
C ALA A 377 -4.84 6.70 -10.11
N ASP A 378 -6.10 6.33 -10.28
CA ASP A 378 -6.65 6.09 -11.61
C ASP A 378 -6.83 7.43 -12.36
N ALA A 379 -6.04 7.64 -13.41
CA ALA A 379 -6.08 8.86 -14.23
C ALA A 379 -7.49 9.18 -14.77
N ARG A 380 -8.34 8.16 -14.95
CA ARG A 380 -9.74 8.34 -15.39
C ARG A 380 -10.63 8.88 -14.27
N ALA A 381 -10.24 8.62 -13.01
CA ALA A 381 -10.96 9.10 -11.83
C ALA A 381 -10.64 10.57 -11.52
N VAL A 382 -9.46 11.04 -11.85
CA VAL A 382 -8.99 12.40 -11.48
C VAL A 382 -10.00 13.48 -11.85
N PRO A 383 -10.55 13.57 -13.08
CA PRO A 383 -11.54 14.60 -13.41
C PRO A 383 -12.82 14.51 -12.56
N LEU A 384 -13.26 13.28 -12.24
CA LEU A 384 -14.44 13.06 -11.40
C LEU A 384 -14.17 13.49 -9.95
N LEU A 385 -13.02 13.12 -9.40
CA LEU A 385 -12.62 13.43 -8.04
C LEU A 385 -12.44 14.93 -7.84
N LEU A 386 -11.82 15.62 -8.80
CA LEU A 386 -11.73 17.08 -8.79
C LEU A 386 -13.12 17.74 -8.91
N GLY A 387 -14.00 17.19 -9.75
CA GLY A 387 -15.37 17.69 -9.92
C GLY A 387 -16.23 17.59 -8.65
N ILE A 388 -15.97 16.62 -7.78
CA ILE A 388 -16.62 16.49 -6.46
C ILE A 388 -15.81 17.14 -5.33
N CYS A 389 -14.85 17.99 -5.68
CA CYS A 389 -14.04 18.77 -4.74
C CYS A 389 -13.13 17.94 -3.81
N LEU A 390 -12.61 16.81 -4.26
CA LEU A 390 -11.52 16.15 -3.55
C LEU A 390 -10.23 16.95 -3.75
N LEU A 391 -9.67 17.48 -2.65
CA LEU A 391 -8.49 18.34 -2.68
C LEU A 391 -7.24 17.66 -2.10
N TYR A 392 -7.35 16.39 -1.75
CA TYR A 392 -6.29 15.63 -1.10
C TYR A 392 -6.35 14.17 -1.55
N THR A 393 -5.26 13.66 -2.09
CA THR A 393 -5.20 12.27 -2.58
C THR A 393 -3.86 11.64 -2.23
N SER A 394 -3.83 10.33 -2.06
CA SER A 394 -2.60 9.58 -1.85
C SER A 394 -2.58 8.28 -2.64
N ASP A 395 -1.43 7.95 -3.17
CA ASP A 395 -1.14 6.78 -3.97
C ASP A 395 0.09 6.02 -3.47
N ALA A 396 0.35 4.84 -4.01
CA ALA A 396 1.57 4.10 -3.72
C ALA A 396 2.81 4.94 -4.05
N ALA A 397 3.82 4.90 -3.18
CA ALA A 397 5.01 5.75 -3.30
C ALA A 397 5.84 5.48 -4.57
N ASP A 398 5.67 4.34 -5.20
CA ASP A 398 6.33 3.90 -6.43
C ASP A 398 5.55 4.24 -7.71
N GLU A 399 4.30 4.72 -7.59
CA GLU A 399 3.44 5.11 -8.71
C GLU A 399 3.36 6.65 -8.90
N LEU A 400 3.95 7.42 -7.96
CA LEU A 400 4.05 8.88 -8.04
C LEU A 400 5.11 9.33 -9.10
#